data_c8f79fe0f8ef50727460f0f6de5fc9a8
#
_entry.id   c8f79fe0f8ef50727460f0f6de5fc9a8
#
_cell.length_a   1.000
_cell.length_b   1.000
_cell.length_c   1.000
_cell.angle_alpha   90.00
_cell.angle_beta   90.00
_cell.angle_gamma   90.00
#
_symmetry.space_group_name_H-M   'P 1'
#
loop_
_entity.id
_entity.type
_entity.pdbx_description
1 polymer ?
#
loop_
_entity_poly.entity_id
_entity_poly.type
_entity_poly.pdbx_seq_one_letter_code
_entity_poly.pdbx_strand_id
1 'polypeptide(L)'
;EQAAVSPALNAGIPAVPQILTKNAEHFIHTARALHEAGYDEINLNLGCPSGTVTAKGKGSGMLRDPGVLAAFLDEIFAAAPCAISVKTRIGYDSVEEWPALLALLSRYPISELTVHPRTRRELYGGSPHKEAFAQALKCAPFPCVYNGDLRTKADCAALTRDYPGTAALMIGRGLV
;
A
#
# COMPACT_ATOMS: atom_id res chain seq x y z
N GLU A 1 -21.84 -0.39 -1.99
CA GLU A 1 -20.52 -0.65 -1.37
C GLU A 1 -20.46 -2.02 -0.66
N GLN A 2 -21.48 -2.42 0.13
CA GLN A 2 -21.50 -3.74 0.79
C GLN A 2 -21.45 -4.91 -0.18
N ALA A 3 -22.05 -4.80 -1.37
CA ALA A 3 -22.02 -5.87 -2.37
C ALA A 3 -20.61 -6.13 -2.91
N ALA A 4 -19.79 -5.08 -3.11
CA ALA A 4 -18.44 -5.22 -3.67
C ALA A 4 -17.46 -5.96 -2.74
N VAL A 5 -17.72 -5.95 -1.43
CA VAL A 5 -16.91 -6.64 -0.41
C VAL A 5 -17.61 -7.90 0.13
N SER A 6 -18.64 -8.40 -0.54
CA SER A 6 -19.27 -9.67 -0.17
C SER A 6 -18.38 -10.85 -0.61
N PRO A 7 -17.90 -11.72 0.30
CA PRO A 7 -17.08 -12.88 -0.06
C PRO A 7 -17.81 -13.80 -1.06
N ALA A 8 -19.13 -13.91 -0.97
CA ALA A 8 -19.91 -14.74 -1.88
C ALA A 8 -19.86 -14.24 -3.34
N LEU A 9 -19.80 -12.92 -3.56
CA LEU A 9 -19.67 -12.32 -4.89
C LEU A 9 -18.22 -12.34 -5.40
N ASN A 10 -17.26 -12.54 -4.53
CA ASN A 10 -15.83 -12.69 -4.84
C ASN A 10 -15.37 -14.16 -4.77
N ALA A 11 -16.30 -15.12 -4.74
CA ALA A 11 -15.97 -16.53 -4.63
C ALA A 11 -15.07 -16.99 -5.80
N GLY A 12 -13.92 -17.60 -5.46
CA GLY A 12 -12.92 -18.02 -6.44
C GLY A 12 -11.92 -16.92 -6.86
N ILE A 13 -12.05 -15.71 -6.33
CA ILE A 13 -11.09 -14.61 -6.53
C ILE A 13 -10.40 -14.35 -5.19
N PRO A 14 -9.06 -14.39 -5.10
CA PRO A 14 -8.34 -14.03 -3.88
C PRO A 14 -8.36 -12.50 -3.70
N ALA A 15 -9.52 -11.97 -3.25
CA ALA A 15 -9.73 -10.55 -3.05
C ALA A 15 -9.26 -10.10 -1.67
N VAL A 16 -8.48 -9.03 -1.61
CA VAL A 16 -8.08 -8.35 -0.36
C VAL A 16 -8.77 -6.99 -0.32
N PRO A 17 -9.69 -6.75 0.64
CA PRO A 17 -10.36 -5.46 0.75
C PRO A 17 -9.38 -4.37 1.19
N GLN A 18 -9.53 -3.17 0.60
CA GLN A 18 -8.67 -2.04 0.91
C GLN A 18 -9.43 -0.96 1.69
N ILE A 19 -8.85 -0.49 2.79
CA ILE A 19 -9.39 0.60 3.62
C ILE A 19 -8.61 1.89 3.38
N LEU A 20 -9.34 2.99 3.16
CA LEU A 20 -8.83 4.35 3.01
C LEU A 20 -9.34 5.23 4.15
N THR A 21 -8.58 5.35 5.21
CA THR A 21 -8.91 6.19 6.37
C THR A 21 -7.65 6.78 7.00
N LYS A 22 -7.80 7.78 7.87
CA LYS A 22 -6.75 8.31 8.78
C LYS A 22 -7.13 8.12 10.25
N ASN A 23 -8.28 7.53 10.53
CA ASN A 23 -8.79 7.31 11.87
C ASN A 23 -8.63 5.83 12.22
N ALA A 24 -7.88 5.53 13.27
CA ALA A 24 -7.57 4.16 13.67
C ALA A 24 -8.81 3.39 14.13
N GLU A 25 -9.73 4.03 14.87
CA GLU A 25 -10.98 3.40 15.29
C GLU A 25 -11.83 2.97 14.10
N HIS A 26 -11.92 3.83 13.06
CA HIS A 26 -12.64 3.48 11.84
C HIS A 26 -11.97 2.34 11.08
N PHE A 27 -10.62 2.30 11.06
CA PHE A 27 -9.89 1.19 10.47
C PHE A 27 -10.20 -0.11 11.20
N ILE A 28 -10.04 -0.13 12.53
CA ILE A 28 -10.23 -1.31 13.39
C ILE A 28 -11.67 -1.82 13.33
N HIS A 29 -12.66 -0.90 13.39
CA HIS A 29 -14.06 -1.27 13.27
C HIS A 29 -14.37 -1.93 11.93
N THR A 30 -13.90 -1.32 10.83
CA THR A 30 -14.10 -1.87 9.48
C THR A 30 -13.35 -3.18 9.30
N ALA A 31 -12.13 -3.29 9.83
CA ALA A 31 -11.33 -4.50 9.79
C ALA A 31 -12.02 -5.68 10.49
N ARG A 32 -12.63 -5.44 11.65
CA ARG A 32 -13.41 -6.47 12.37
C ARG A 32 -14.60 -6.95 11.56
N ALA A 33 -15.38 -6.04 10.98
CA ALA A 33 -16.54 -6.40 10.16
C ALA A 33 -16.14 -7.18 8.89
N LEU A 34 -15.00 -6.85 8.27
CA LEU A 34 -14.48 -7.58 7.12
C LEU A 34 -13.92 -8.96 7.53
N HIS A 35 -13.26 -9.04 8.67
CA HIS A 35 -12.77 -10.31 9.19
C HIS A 35 -13.92 -11.26 9.55
N GLU A 36 -14.96 -10.76 10.21
CA GLU A 36 -16.21 -11.51 10.47
C GLU A 36 -16.90 -11.97 9.18
N ALA A 37 -16.75 -11.21 8.08
CA ALA A 37 -17.24 -11.59 6.77
C ALA A 37 -16.36 -12.66 6.09
N GLY A 38 -15.17 -13.01 6.63
CA GLY A 38 -14.30 -14.08 6.14
C GLY A 38 -13.03 -13.60 5.43
N TYR A 39 -12.61 -12.36 5.62
CA TYR A 39 -11.33 -11.86 5.10
C TYR A 39 -10.22 -11.98 6.14
N ASP A 40 -9.14 -12.71 5.81
CA ASP A 40 -7.97 -12.90 6.70
C ASP A 40 -6.90 -11.84 6.51
N GLU A 41 -7.04 -10.99 5.49
CA GLU A 41 -6.13 -9.90 5.20
C GLU A 41 -6.89 -8.65 4.76
N ILE A 42 -6.39 -7.48 5.18
CA ILE A 42 -6.91 -6.17 4.81
C ILE A 42 -5.76 -5.27 4.37
N ASN A 43 -5.96 -4.55 3.26
CA ASN A 43 -4.95 -3.63 2.76
C ASN A 43 -5.21 -2.20 3.25
N LEU A 44 -4.18 -1.55 3.80
CA LEU A 44 -4.19 -0.13 4.15
C LEU A 44 -3.73 0.72 2.96
N ASN A 45 -4.54 1.71 2.56
CA ASN A 45 -4.17 2.65 1.52
C ASN A 45 -3.40 3.86 2.09
N LEU A 46 -2.10 3.91 1.86
CA LEU A 46 -1.21 5.06 2.11
C LEU A 46 -0.70 5.71 0.81
N GLY A 47 -1.30 5.36 -0.33
CA GLY A 47 -0.77 5.76 -1.65
C GLY A 47 -1.68 6.63 -2.51
N CYS A 48 -2.98 6.77 -2.19
CA CYS A 48 -3.90 7.57 -3.02
C CYS A 48 -3.47 9.04 -3.07
N PRO A 49 -3.12 9.59 -4.27
CA PRO A 49 -2.61 10.96 -4.39
C PRO A 49 -3.70 12.00 -4.67
N SER A 50 -4.97 11.58 -4.77
CA SER A 50 -6.10 12.48 -5.08
C SER A 50 -6.13 13.69 -4.14
N GLY A 51 -6.30 14.89 -4.71
CA GLY A 51 -6.35 16.13 -3.93
C GLY A 51 -7.44 16.12 -2.87
N THR A 52 -8.62 15.57 -3.18
CA THR A 52 -9.74 15.45 -2.23
C THR A 52 -9.47 14.48 -1.08
N VAL A 53 -8.65 13.46 -1.33
CA VAL A 53 -8.23 12.48 -0.32
C VAL A 53 -7.13 13.05 0.57
N THR A 54 -6.08 13.61 -0.05
CA THR A 54 -4.92 14.14 0.66
C THR A 54 -5.21 15.42 1.43
N ALA A 55 -6.14 16.26 0.98
CA ALA A 55 -6.62 17.42 1.73
C ALA A 55 -7.29 17.02 3.06
N LYS A 56 -7.87 15.82 3.12
CA LYS A 56 -8.44 15.23 4.35
C LYS A 56 -7.40 14.46 5.17
N GLY A 57 -6.13 14.48 4.79
CA GLY A 57 -5.04 13.73 5.43
C GLY A 57 -5.14 12.21 5.28
N LYS A 58 -5.84 11.70 4.25
CA LYS A 58 -5.98 10.26 3.96
C LYS A 58 -5.05 9.84 2.81
N GLY A 59 -4.89 8.54 2.63
CA GLY A 59 -4.03 8.00 1.58
C GLY A 59 -2.60 8.52 1.71
N SER A 60 -2.00 8.99 0.61
CA SER A 60 -0.66 9.59 0.68
C SER A 60 -0.59 10.89 1.50
N GLY A 61 -1.72 11.48 1.86
CA GLY A 61 -1.76 12.62 2.80
C GLY A 61 -1.23 12.29 4.20
N MET A 62 -1.27 11.03 4.61
CA MET A 62 -0.70 10.57 5.89
C MET A 62 0.83 10.59 5.88
N LEU A 63 1.46 10.56 4.72
CA LEU A 63 2.93 10.57 4.59
C LEU A 63 3.57 11.92 4.96
N ARG A 64 2.76 12.99 5.09
CA ARG A 64 3.26 14.33 5.48
C ARG A 64 3.84 14.38 6.88
N ASP A 65 3.31 13.58 7.79
CA ASP A 65 3.69 13.61 9.21
C ASP A 65 4.00 12.18 9.68
N PRO A 66 5.29 11.82 9.73
CA PRO A 66 5.71 10.49 10.19
C PRO A 66 5.30 10.18 11.64
N GLY A 67 5.15 11.19 12.50
CA GLY A 67 4.72 11.01 13.89
C GLY A 67 3.24 10.62 13.98
N VAL A 68 2.40 11.33 13.23
CA VAL A 68 0.96 11.01 13.14
C VAL A 68 0.76 9.65 12.47
N LEU A 69 1.54 9.34 11.44
CA LEU A 69 1.49 8.03 10.79
C LEU A 69 1.91 6.91 11.76
N ALA A 70 2.99 7.12 12.54
CA ALA A 70 3.44 6.14 13.52
C ALA A 70 2.35 5.85 14.57
N ALA A 71 1.75 6.87 15.18
CA ALA A 71 0.69 6.72 16.16
C ALA A 71 -0.52 5.94 15.58
N PHE A 72 -0.93 6.26 14.35
CA PHE A 72 -1.99 5.53 13.66
C PHE A 72 -1.63 4.05 13.43
N LEU A 73 -0.39 3.76 13.01
CA LEU A 73 0.08 2.39 12.79
C LEU A 73 0.16 1.61 14.11
N ASP A 74 0.67 2.24 15.19
CA ASP A 74 0.71 1.63 16.52
C ASP A 74 -0.68 1.15 16.96
N GLU A 75 -1.72 1.98 16.78
CA GLU A 75 -3.09 1.63 17.17
C GLU A 75 -3.67 0.50 16.31
N ILE A 76 -3.54 0.57 14.97
CA ILE A 76 -4.15 -0.43 14.11
C ILE A 76 -3.47 -1.80 14.21
N PHE A 77 -2.14 -1.85 14.32
CA PHE A 77 -1.41 -3.11 14.46
C PHE A 77 -1.58 -3.74 15.84
N ALA A 78 -1.89 -2.95 16.88
CA ALA A 78 -2.21 -3.49 18.22
C ALA A 78 -3.60 -4.12 18.29
N ALA A 79 -4.56 -3.72 17.44
CA ALA A 79 -5.98 -4.06 17.63
C ALA A 79 -6.67 -4.73 16.42
N ALA A 80 -6.03 -4.83 15.27
CA ALA A 80 -6.59 -5.48 14.09
C ALA A 80 -6.71 -7.00 14.30
N PRO A 81 -7.83 -7.62 13.86
CA PRO A 81 -8.08 -9.05 14.07
C PRO A 81 -7.41 -9.94 13.00
N CYS A 82 -6.81 -9.37 11.98
CA CYS A 82 -6.30 -10.05 10.79
C CYS A 82 -5.00 -9.43 10.30
N ALA A 83 -4.37 -10.04 9.30
CA ALA A 83 -3.17 -9.52 8.66
C ALA A 83 -3.43 -8.15 8.00
N ILE A 84 -2.43 -7.27 8.05
CA ILE A 84 -2.48 -5.96 7.39
C ILE A 84 -1.37 -5.90 6.34
N SER A 85 -1.76 -5.78 5.06
CA SER A 85 -0.87 -5.32 4.00
C SER A 85 -0.98 -3.82 3.79
N VAL A 86 0.04 -3.23 3.19
CA VAL A 86 0.09 -1.77 2.99
C VAL A 86 0.38 -1.45 1.53
N LYS A 87 -0.39 -0.54 0.93
CA LYS A 87 -0.06 0.06 -0.36
C LYS A 87 0.35 1.52 -0.17
N THR A 88 1.59 1.86 -0.55
CA THR A 88 2.16 3.19 -0.32
C THR A 88 2.79 3.81 -1.56
N ARG A 89 3.08 5.10 -1.46
CA ARG A 89 4.06 5.83 -2.27
C ARG A 89 5.34 6.02 -1.48
N ILE A 90 6.40 6.51 -2.13
CA ILE A 90 7.73 6.64 -1.53
C ILE A 90 7.94 7.97 -0.77
N GLY A 91 6.93 8.81 -0.69
CA GLY A 91 6.95 10.07 0.04
C GLY A 91 5.79 10.95 -0.37
N TYR A 92 5.64 12.09 0.30
CA TYR A 92 4.65 13.11 -0.02
C TYR A 92 5.20 14.12 -1.02
N ASP A 93 6.25 14.84 -0.67
CA ASP A 93 6.85 15.91 -1.47
C ASP A 93 8.13 15.47 -2.18
N SER A 94 8.94 14.62 -1.55
CA SER A 94 10.30 14.29 -2.01
C SER A 94 10.64 12.80 -1.90
N VAL A 95 11.50 12.33 -2.78
CA VAL A 95 12.02 10.95 -2.77
C VAL A 95 12.98 10.70 -1.59
N GLU A 96 13.57 11.75 -1.05
CA GLU A 96 14.45 11.70 0.13
C GLU A 96 13.71 11.31 1.41
N GLU A 97 12.37 11.36 1.40
CA GLU A 97 11.53 10.88 2.51
C GLU A 97 11.51 9.34 2.61
N TRP A 98 11.80 8.65 1.51
CA TRP A 98 11.64 7.21 1.41
C TRP A 98 12.42 6.39 2.44
N PRO A 99 13.70 6.60 2.68
CA PRO A 99 14.46 5.81 3.65
C PRO A 99 13.85 5.86 5.06
N ALA A 100 13.40 7.04 5.50
CA ALA A 100 12.76 7.21 6.80
C ALA A 100 11.38 6.56 6.86
N LEU A 101 10.58 6.70 5.78
CA LEU A 101 9.27 6.06 5.66
C LEU A 101 9.41 4.52 5.66
N LEU A 102 10.35 3.97 4.90
CA LEU A 102 10.59 2.53 4.86
C LEU A 102 11.02 2.01 6.23
N ALA A 103 11.92 2.73 6.92
CA ALA A 103 12.35 2.37 8.27
C ALA A 103 11.18 2.40 9.27
N LEU A 104 10.27 3.38 9.16
CA LEU A 104 9.06 3.42 9.97
C LEU A 104 8.16 2.21 9.71
N LEU A 105 7.83 1.94 8.45
CA LEU A 105 6.98 0.80 8.07
C LEU A 105 7.58 -0.54 8.50
N SER A 106 8.91 -0.67 8.45
CA SER A 106 9.63 -1.90 8.85
C SER A 106 9.53 -2.23 10.34
N ARG A 107 8.99 -1.34 11.16
CA ARG A 107 8.73 -1.60 12.60
C ARG A 107 7.48 -2.45 12.86
N TYR A 108 6.63 -2.60 11.85
CA TYR A 108 5.32 -3.25 11.99
C TYR A 108 5.29 -4.60 11.27
N PRO A 109 4.47 -5.56 11.73
CA PRO A 109 4.33 -6.87 11.10
C PRO A 109 3.42 -6.79 9.85
N ILE A 110 3.85 -6.03 8.86
CA ILE A 110 3.17 -5.89 7.57
C ILE A 110 3.25 -7.21 6.83
N SER A 111 2.11 -7.75 6.37
CA SER A 111 2.07 -9.00 5.61
C SER A 111 2.65 -8.86 4.21
N GLU A 112 2.45 -7.71 3.57
CA GLU A 112 2.94 -7.39 2.23
C GLU A 112 2.99 -5.86 2.04
N LEU A 113 4.07 -5.35 1.41
CA LEU A 113 4.18 -3.95 1.05
C LEU A 113 4.12 -3.75 -0.47
N THR A 114 3.03 -3.17 -0.96
CA THR A 114 2.95 -2.70 -2.34
C THR A 114 3.51 -1.28 -2.45
N VAL A 115 4.58 -1.11 -3.22
CA VAL A 115 5.25 0.18 -3.43
C VAL A 115 4.93 0.73 -4.82
N HIS A 116 4.33 1.93 -4.87
CA HIS A 116 4.32 2.77 -6.07
C HIS A 116 5.50 3.75 -5.96
N PRO A 117 6.61 3.55 -6.69
CA PRO A 117 7.83 4.34 -6.49
C PRO A 117 7.75 5.71 -7.18
N ARG A 118 6.80 6.50 -6.75
CA ARG A 118 6.62 7.94 -6.98
C ARG A 118 6.18 8.61 -5.71
N THR A 119 6.51 9.88 -5.53
CA THR A 119 5.95 10.71 -4.46
C THR A 119 4.48 11.05 -4.76
N ARG A 120 3.78 11.56 -3.74
CA ARG A 120 2.42 12.11 -3.96
C ARG A 120 2.44 13.27 -4.95
N ARG A 121 3.46 14.14 -4.88
CA ARG A 121 3.59 15.34 -5.69
C ARG A 121 3.70 15.03 -7.18
N GLU A 122 4.38 13.97 -7.53
CA GLU A 122 4.54 13.53 -8.92
C GLU A 122 3.26 12.97 -9.54
N LEU A 123 2.26 12.60 -8.73
CA LEU A 123 1.02 11.95 -9.18
C LEU A 123 1.31 10.71 -10.05
N TYR A 124 1.24 10.87 -11.36
CA TYR A 124 1.52 9.84 -12.38
C TYR A 124 2.50 10.33 -13.44
N GLY A 125 3.09 11.51 -13.24
CA GLY A 125 4.11 12.08 -14.13
C GLY A 125 5.50 11.52 -13.90
N GLY A 126 6.39 11.78 -14.84
CA GLY A 126 7.77 11.30 -14.78
C GLY A 126 7.89 9.76 -14.83
N SER A 127 9.09 9.27 -14.63
CA SER A 127 9.37 7.83 -14.51
C SER A 127 9.31 7.38 -13.05
N PRO A 128 8.87 6.13 -12.75
CA PRO A 128 8.98 5.59 -11.41
C PRO A 128 10.44 5.50 -10.93
N HIS A 129 10.70 5.88 -9.68
CA HIS A 129 12.01 5.78 -9.04
C HIS A 129 12.28 4.33 -8.63
N LYS A 130 12.70 3.50 -9.59
CA LYS A 130 12.89 2.05 -9.38
C LYS A 130 13.96 1.72 -8.35
N GLU A 131 14.94 2.62 -8.14
CA GLU A 131 15.96 2.54 -7.10
C GLU A 131 15.36 2.56 -5.68
N ALA A 132 14.25 3.29 -5.48
CA ALA A 132 13.52 3.26 -4.21
C ALA A 132 12.86 1.90 -3.98
N PHE A 133 12.36 1.26 -5.02
CA PHE A 133 11.85 -0.11 -4.93
C PHE A 133 12.97 -1.13 -4.66
N ALA A 134 14.13 -0.98 -5.31
CA ALA A 134 15.31 -1.80 -5.03
C ALA A 134 15.75 -1.69 -3.56
N GLN A 135 15.66 -0.49 -2.97
CA GLN A 135 15.92 -0.29 -1.55
C GLN A 135 14.91 -1.04 -0.68
N ALA A 136 13.61 -1.03 -1.04
CA ALA A 136 12.61 -1.81 -0.32
C ALA A 136 12.94 -3.30 -0.33
N LEU A 137 13.27 -3.87 -1.51
CA LEU A 137 13.64 -5.27 -1.63
C LEU A 137 14.84 -5.67 -0.76
N LYS A 138 15.78 -4.73 -0.57
CA LYS A 138 16.98 -4.96 0.23
C LYS A 138 16.76 -4.84 1.74
N CYS A 139 15.88 -3.93 2.16
CA CYS A 139 15.80 -3.46 3.55
C CYS A 139 14.51 -3.86 4.26
N ALA A 140 13.42 -4.13 3.54
CA ALA A 140 12.15 -4.49 4.15
C ALA A 140 12.17 -5.92 4.71
N PRO A 141 11.60 -6.16 5.90
CA PRO A 141 11.51 -7.50 6.49
C PRO A 141 10.32 -8.32 5.96
N PHE A 142 9.56 -7.81 5.02
CA PHE A 142 8.34 -8.38 4.45
C PHE A 142 8.38 -8.43 2.93
N PRO A 143 7.51 -9.24 2.28
CA PRO A 143 7.40 -9.29 0.83
C PRO A 143 7.07 -7.92 0.23
N CYS A 144 7.73 -7.55 -0.87
CA CYS A 144 7.50 -6.31 -1.59
C CYS A 144 6.92 -6.56 -2.97
N VAL A 145 5.82 -5.85 -3.27
CA VAL A 145 5.11 -5.86 -4.54
C VAL A 145 5.37 -4.56 -5.28
N TYR A 146 5.71 -4.65 -6.55
CA TYR A 146 5.90 -3.48 -7.39
C TYR A 146 4.58 -3.02 -8.01
N ASN A 147 4.32 -1.71 -7.96
CA ASN A 147 3.21 -1.08 -8.67
C ASN A 147 3.69 0.18 -9.38
N GLY A 148 3.55 0.26 -10.70
CA GLY A 148 3.90 1.47 -11.45
C GLY A 148 4.20 1.18 -12.92
N ASP A 149 3.45 1.82 -13.81
CA ASP A 149 3.64 1.82 -15.28
C ASP A 149 3.86 0.44 -15.94
N LEU A 150 3.29 -0.60 -15.37
CA LEU A 150 3.22 -1.92 -15.99
C LEU A 150 2.01 -1.95 -16.93
N ARG A 151 2.25 -1.96 -18.22
CA ARG A 151 1.22 -1.92 -19.27
C ARG A 151 1.23 -3.13 -20.19
N THR A 152 2.38 -3.78 -20.29
CA THR A 152 2.58 -4.91 -21.21
C THR A 152 3.21 -6.11 -20.47
N LYS A 153 3.10 -7.29 -21.06
CA LYS A 153 3.84 -8.46 -20.58
C LYS A 153 5.34 -8.25 -20.58
N ALA A 154 5.86 -7.47 -21.54
CA ALA A 154 7.27 -7.13 -21.64
C ALA A 154 7.73 -6.28 -20.44
N ASP A 155 6.92 -5.29 -20.00
CA ASP A 155 7.20 -4.48 -18.80
C ASP A 155 7.30 -5.36 -17.56
N CYS A 156 6.36 -6.29 -17.42
CA CYS A 156 6.34 -7.23 -16.29
C CYS A 156 7.58 -8.13 -16.29
N ALA A 157 7.91 -8.72 -17.44
CA ALA A 157 9.08 -9.59 -17.59
C ALA A 157 10.40 -8.83 -17.35
N ALA A 158 10.51 -7.60 -17.84
CA ALA A 158 11.66 -6.74 -17.60
C ALA A 158 11.83 -6.44 -16.11
N LEU A 159 10.75 -6.04 -15.43
CA LEU A 159 10.81 -5.73 -14.02
C LEU A 159 11.22 -6.94 -13.17
N THR A 160 10.61 -8.11 -13.40
CA THR A 160 10.93 -9.33 -12.65
C THR A 160 12.38 -9.77 -12.88
N ARG A 161 12.90 -9.61 -14.10
CA ARG A 161 14.31 -9.89 -14.41
C ARG A 161 15.26 -8.94 -13.68
N ASP A 162 14.94 -7.63 -13.71
CA ASP A 162 15.81 -6.57 -13.18
C ASP A 162 15.74 -6.50 -11.62
N TYR A 163 14.64 -6.99 -11.05
CA TYR A 163 14.37 -7.00 -9.59
C TYR A 163 13.88 -8.39 -9.12
N PRO A 164 14.77 -9.39 -9.08
CA PRO A 164 14.38 -10.81 -8.85
C PRO A 164 13.81 -11.10 -7.46
N GLY A 165 13.95 -10.17 -6.50
CA GLY A 165 13.31 -10.28 -5.17
C GLY A 165 11.86 -9.82 -5.10
N THR A 166 11.25 -9.40 -6.24
CA THR A 166 9.87 -8.92 -6.28
C THR A 166 8.89 -10.06 -5.99
N ALA A 167 8.07 -9.91 -4.95
CA ALA A 167 7.09 -10.93 -4.54
C ALA A 167 5.94 -11.07 -5.54
N ALA A 168 5.44 -9.93 -6.03
CA ALA A 168 4.37 -9.87 -7.03
C ALA A 168 4.38 -8.53 -7.79
N LEU A 169 3.55 -8.43 -8.83
CA LEU A 169 3.34 -7.22 -9.61
C LEU A 169 1.88 -6.78 -9.50
N MET A 170 1.66 -5.52 -9.09
CA MET A 170 0.33 -4.93 -9.09
C MET A 170 0.13 -4.09 -10.36
N ILE A 171 -0.79 -4.52 -11.22
CA ILE A 171 -1.16 -3.81 -12.43
C ILE A 171 -2.43 -3.00 -12.15
N GLY A 172 -2.42 -1.73 -12.47
CA GLY A 172 -3.56 -0.83 -12.36
C GLY A 172 -4.03 -0.40 -13.75
N ARG A 173 -3.67 0.81 -14.15
CA ARG A 173 -4.05 1.42 -15.44
C ARG A 173 -3.68 0.60 -16.69
N GLY A 174 -2.81 -0.38 -16.58
CA GLY A 174 -2.44 -1.26 -17.69
C GLY A 174 -3.49 -2.33 -18.04
N LEU A 175 -4.57 -2.44 -17.26
CA LEU A 175 -5.68 -3.36 -17.50
C LEU A 175 -6.90 -2.69 -18.18
N VAL A 176 -6.83 -1.38 -18.46
CA VAL A 176 -7.93 -0.56 -19.01
C VAL A 176 -7.56 -0.05 -20.38
#